data_ea3c560d344464c9a200437fc7023513
#
_entry.id   ea3c560d344464c9a200437fc7023513
#
_cell.length_a   1.000
_cell.length_b   1.000
_cell.length_c   1.000
_cell.angle_alpha   90.00
_cell.angle_beta   90.00
_cell.angle_gamma   90.00
#
_symmetry.space_group_name_H-M   'P 1'
#
loop_
_entity.id
_entity.type
_entity.pdbx_description
1 polymer ?
#
loop_
_entity_poly.entity_id
_entity_poly.type
_entity_poly.pdbx_seq_one_letter_code
_entity_poly.pdbx_strand_id
1 'polypeptide(L)'
;MTIDQDKLNEFLGKAVADIGAAWSANMVLLGDKLGLYKAMAGAGPVTPAELARLTKTAERYIREWLGNQAAGGYVTYDPASGRYELPAEQAAALADETSPCFLPGAFQGIAAGFAANPKIEERFRTGHGMGWHEHEPELFVGTERFFRAGYVGNLLSSWIPSLDGVETKLKTGARVADVGCGFGASTILMAQAFPHSIFHGFDYHEASILAAKERAEKAGVKNIRFQVASSTDYPGGDYALVTHFDCLHDMGDPVGAAKQVRKTLAPGGTWMIVEPFAGDRVEDNLNPVGRVFYAASTMVCVPASLHQHGPALGAQAGEARLREVIQQGGFSKVRRATQTPFNLVLEARV
;
A
#
# COMPACT_ATOMS: atom_id res chain seq x y z
N MET A 1 9.30 -17.28 -39.72
CA MET A 1 8.96 -15.89 -39.35
C MET A 1 10.21 -15.03 -39.55
N THR A 2 10.13 -13.93 -40.30
CA THR A 2 11.26 -13.00 -40.43
C THR A 2 11.24 -12.08 -39.21
N ILE A 3 12.34 -12.02 -38.49
CA ILE A 3 12.49 -11.13 -37.32
C ILE A 3 12.82 -9.72 -37.82
N ASP A 4 12.03 -8.75 -37.36
CA ASP A 4 12.32 -7.32 -37.53
C ASP A 4 13.39 -6.92 -36.50
N GLN A 5 14.58 -6.62 -36.98
CA GLN A 5 15.74 -6.37 -36.12
C GLN A 5 15.58 -5.09 -35.27
N ASP A 6 14.92 -4.07 -35.79
CA ASP A 6 14.73 -2.81 -35.05
C ASP A 6 13.78 -3.01 -33.88
N LYS A 7 12.67 -3.72 -34.09
CA LYS A 7 11.75 -4.08 -33.01
C LYS A 7 12.39 -5.00 -31.97
N LEU A 8 13.26 -5.93 -32.39
CA LEU A 8 14.00 -6.77 -31.46
C LEU A 8 14.94 -5.92 -30.59
N ASN A 9 15.68 -4.99 -31.18
CA ASN A 9 16.61 -4.12 -30.47
C ASN A 9 15.87 -3.21 -29.46
N GLU A 10 14.73 -2.65 -29.86
CA GLU A 10 13.86 -1.86 -28.97
C GLU A 10 13.40 -2.70 -27.77
N PHE A 11 12.90 -3.91 -28.01
CA PHE A 11 12.48 -4.83 -26.95
C PHE A 11 13.64 -5.21 -26.02
N LEU A 12 14.82 -5.52 -26.58
CA LEU A 12 16.00 -5.85 -25.76
C LEU A 12 16.44 -4.67 -24.90
N GLY A 13 16.41 -3.44 -25.43
CA GLY A 13 16.70 -2.23 -24.65
C GLY A 13 15.74 -2.09 -23.45
N LYS A 14 14.44 -2.25 -23.70
CA LYS A 14 13.42 -2.27 -22.62
C LYS A 14 13.68 -3.40 -21.61
N ALA A 15 13.98 -4.61 -22.07
CA ALA A 15 14.22 -5.76 -21.19
C ALA A 15 15.46 -5.54 -20.30
N VAL A 16 16.52 -4.95 -20.82
CA VAL A 16 17.73 -4.61 -20.04
C VAL A 16 17.39 -3.58 -18.94
N ALA A 17 16.58 -2.56 -19.26
CA ALA A 17 16.14 -1.59 -18.26
C ALA A 17 15.30 -2.25 -17.14
N ASP A 18 14.39 -3.17 -17.51
CA ASP A 18 13.59 -3.93 -16.55
C ASP A 18 14.45 -4.85 -15.67
N ILE A 19 15.44 -5.54 -16.24
CA ILE A 19 16.41 -6.36 -15.47
C ILE A 19 17.21 -5.48 -14.50
N GLY A 20 17.68 -4.33 -14.96
CA GLY A 20 18.38 -3.36 -14.12
C GLY A 20 17.51 -2.86 -12.96
N ALA A 21 16.25 -2.53 -13.22
CA ALA A 21 15.30 -2.10 -12.20
C ALA A 21 15.02 -3.22 -11.17
N ALA A 22 14.88 -4.48 -11.63
CA ALA A 22 14.66 -5.63 -10.74
C ALA A 22 15.85 -5.87 -9.79
N TRP A 23 17.09 -5.80 -10.30
CA TRP A 23 18.28 -5.88 -9.46
C TRP A 23 18.42 -4.68 -8.51
N SER A 24 18.11 -3.47 -8.99
CA SER A 24 18.17 -2.25 -8.20
C SER A 24 17.14 -2.23 -7.07
N ALA A 25 16.02 -2.96 -7.18
CA ALA A 25 15.07 -3.11 -6.08
C ALA A 25 15.72 -3.65 -4.80
N ASN A 26 16.66 -4.62 -4.92
CA ASN A 26 17.43 -5.12 -3.78
C ASN A 26 18.40 -4.06 -3.23
N MET A 27 18.94 -3.20 -4.10
CA MET A 27 19.84 -2.13 -3.66
C MET A 27 19.07 -1.05 -2.88
N VAL A 28 17.85 -0.73 -3.30
CA VAL A 28 16.98 0.18 -2.53
C VAL A 28 16.67 -0.41 -1.15
N LEU A 29 16.32 -1.68 -1.08
CA LEU A 29 16.03 -2.36 0.18
C LEU A 29 17.26 -2.39 1.11
N LEU A 30 18.45 -2.66 0.58
CA LEU A 30 19.71 -2.60 1.35
C LEU A 30 19.99 -1.17 1.82
N GLY A 31 19.79 -0.17 0.98
CA GLY A 31 19.94 1.24 1.32
C GLY A 31 19.04 1.67 2.48
N ASP A 32 17.79 1.22 2.48
CA ASP A 32 16.83 1.45 3.57
C ASP A 32 17.25 0.71 4.86
N LYS A 33 17.47 -0.60 4.79
CA LYS A 33 17.81 -1.44 5.95
C LYS A 33 19.13 -1.05 6.63
N LEU A 34 20.13 -0.61 5.86
CA LEU A 34 21.42 -0.15 6.36
C LEU A 34 21.45 1.34 6.71
N GLY A 35 20.35 2.07 6.48
CA GLY A 35 20.25 3.50 6.76
C GLY A 35 21.13 4.37 5.85
N LEU A 36 21.49 3.89 4.65
CA LEU A 36 22.37 4.61 3.73
C LEU A 36 21.72 5.91 3.24
N TYR A 37 20.44 5.85 2.84
CA TYR A 37 19.70 7.03 2.44
C TYR A 37 19.54 8.04 3.59
N LYS A 38 19.24 7.56 4.80
CA LYS A 38 19.15 8.42 6.00
C LYS A 38 20.47 9.11 6.31
N ALA A 39 21.61 8.42 6.11
CA ALA A 39 22.92 8.99 6.33
C ALA A 39 23.32 10.01 5.24
N MET A 40 22.79 9.90 4.02
CA MET A 40 23.03 10.84 2.93
C MET A 40 22.10 12.05 2.97
N ALA A 41 20.90 11.91 3.53
CA ALA A 41 19.88 12.97 3.55
C ALA A 41 20.41 14.22 4.27
N GLY A 42 20.55 15.34 3.55
CA GLY A 42 21.05 16.60 4.07
C GLY A 42 22.56 16.65 4.39
N ALA A 43 23.31 15.57 4.09
CA ALA A 43 24.74 15.53 4.35
C ALA A 43 25.60 16.23 3.28
N GLY A 44 24.98 16.61 2.16
CA GLY A 44 25.69 17.10 0.97
C GLY A 44 26.47 15.98 0.25
N PRO A 45 27.37 16.32 -0.67
CA PRO A 45 28.13 15.33 -1.44
C PRO A 45 29.10 14.51 -0.58
N VAL A 46 29.04 13.18 -0.70
CA VAL A 46 29.87 12.23 0.05
C VAL A 46 30.69 11.32 -0.87
N THR A 47 31.85 10.89 -0.42
CA THR A 47 32.61 9.79 -1.05
C THR A 47 32.14 8.43 -0.53
N PRO A 48 32.43 7.31 -1.23
CA PRO A 48 32.13 5.97 -0.74
C PRO A 48 32.72 5.69 0.64
N ALA A 49 33.96 6.15 0.89
CA ALA A 49 34.64 5.97 2.18
C ALA A 49 33.97 6.77 3.32
N GLU A 50 33.51 7.98 3.04
CA GLU A 50 32.79 8.80 4.03
C GLU A 50 31.45 8.16 4.40
N LEU A 51 30.66 7.72 3.41
CA LEU A 51 29.38 7.04 3.66
C LEU A 51 29.58 5.72 4.41
N ALA A 52 30.57 4.91 4.02
CA ALA A 52 30.89 3.67 4.71
C ALA A 52 31.23 3.91 6.19
N ARG A 53 32.01 4.95 6.48
CA ARG A 53 32.36 5.33 7.87
C ARG A 53 31.12 5.78 8.65
N LEU A 54 30.24 6.59 8.05
CA LEU A 54 29.01 7.08 8.69
C LEU A 54 28.05 5.94 9.04
N THR A 55 27.94 4.95 8.17
CA THR A 55 27.00 3.83 8.31
C THR A 55 27.62 2.56 8.89
N LYS A 56 28.92 2.58 9.21
CA LYS A 56 29.70 1.43 9.72
C LYS A 56 29.62 0.23 8.79
N THR A 57 29.70 0.46 7.50
CA THR A 57 29.66 -0.54 6.44
C THR A 57 31.01 -0.65 5.73
N ALA A 58 31.19 -1.68 4.89
CA ALA A 58 32.40 -1.87 4.12
C ALA A 58 32.40 -0.98 2.85
N GLU A 59 33.45 -0.16 2.69
CA GLU A 59 33.58 0.80 1.59
C GLU A 59 33.42 0.16 0.21
N ARG A 60 33.95 -1.05 0.00
CA ARG A 60 33.91 -1.73 -1.30
C ARG A 60 32.45 -2.02 -1.74
N TYR A 61 31.57 -2.37 -0.81
CA TYR A 61 30.14 -2.56 -1.10
C TYR A 61 29.42 -1.22 -1.33
N ILE A 62 29.75 -0.20 -0.55
CA ILE A 62 29.17 1.14 -0.72
C ILE A 62 29.52 1.72 -2.08
N ARG A 63 30.73 1.49 -2.61
CA ARG A 63 31.13 1.93 -3.94
C ARG A 63 30.25 1.34 -5.04
N GLU A 64 29.99 0.03 -4.99
CA GLU A 64 29.09 -0.62 -5.94
C GLU A 64 27.65 -0.16 -5.78
N TRP A 65 27.19 -0.02 -4.53
CA TRP A 65 25.85 0.45 -4.23
C TRP A 65 25.61 1.87 -4.78
N LEU A 66 26.52 2.80 -4.51
CA LEU A 66 26.45 4.18 -5.03
C LEU A 66 26.49 4.22 -6.57
N GLY A 67 27.32 3.39 -7.19
CA GLY A 67 27.36 3.26 -8.65
C GLY A 67 26.03 2.80 -9.23
N ASN A 68 25.39 1.79 -8.63
CA ASN A 68 24.06 1.34 -9.02
C ASN A 68 23.01 2.43 -8.83
N GLN A 69 23.02 3.11 -7.67
CA GLN A 69 22.06 4.17 -7.37
C GLN A 69 22.20 5.37 -8.31
N ALA A 70 23.43 5.74 -8.67
CA ALA A 70 23.69 6.81 -9.65
C ALA A 70 23.24 6.41 -11.06
N ALA A 71 23.52 5.17 -11.47
CA ALA A 71 23.07 4.65 -12.76
C ALA A 71 21.54 4.59 -12.87
N GLY A 72 20.85 4.38 -11.75
CA GLY A 72 19.39 4.37 -11.65
C GLY A 72 18.74 5.74 -11.42
N GLY A 73 19.54 6.82 -11.24
CA GLY A 73 19.03 8.17 -10.96
C GLY A 73 18.52 8.39 -9.54
N TYR A 74 18.84 7.50 -8.59
CA TYR A 74 18.46 7.61 -7.19
C TYR A 74 19.38 8.56 -6.40
N VAL A 75 20.63 8.67 -6.82
CA VAL A 75 21.62 9.64 -6.33
C VAL A 75 22.27 10.31 -7.53
N THR A 76 22.84 11.50 -7.34
CA THR A 76 23.65 12.17 -8.33
C THR A 76 25.14 11.85 -8.13
N TYR A 77 25.92 11.89 -9.20
CA TYR A 77 27.37 11.72 -9.18
C TYR A 77 28.05 12.88 -9.87
N ASP A 78 29.01 13.49 -9.19
CA ASP A 78 29.87 14.53 -9.79
C ASP A 78 31.22 13.93 -10.19
N PRO A 79 31.51 13.83 -11.51
CA PRO A 79 32.78 13.26 -11.98
C PRO A 79 33.99 14.13 -11.67
N ALA A 80 33.83 15.44 -11.42
CA ALA A 80 34.93 16.32 -11.10
C ALA A 80 35.48 16.10 -9.68
N SER A 81 34.59 15.83 -8.72
CA SER A 81 34.94 15.60 -7.33
C SER A 81 34.95 14.10 -6.92
N GLY A 82 34.35 13.22 -7.73
CA GLY A 82 34.14 11.81 -7.41
C GLY A 82 33.13 11.57 -6.27
N ARG A 83 32.24 12.54 -6.02
CA ARG A 83 31.29 12.52 -4.92
C ARG A 83 29.88 12.20 -5.38
N TYR A 84 29.11 11.66 -4.46
CA TYR A 84 27.69 11.30 -4.64
C TYR A 84 26.83 12.13 -3.69
N GLU A 85 25.65 12.53 -4.16
CA GLU A 85 24.69 13.28 -3.35
C GLU A 85 23.31 12.67 -3.50
N LEU A 86 22.55 12.64 -2.40
CA LEU A 86 21.11 12.33 -2.40
C LEU A 86 20.35 13.65 -2.48
N PRO A 87 19.76 14.01 -3.64
CA PRO A 87 18.97 15.22 -3.77
C PRO A 87 17.78 15.24 -2.80
N ALA A 88 17.29 16.42 -2.45
CA ALA A 88 16.21 16.59 -1.47
C ALA A 88 14.92 15.84 -1.87
N GLU A 89 14.60 15.81 -3.17
CA GLU A 89 13.43 15.12 -3.71
C GLU A 89 13.54 13.60 -3.53
N GLN A 90 14.71 13.03 -3.82
CA GLN A 90 15.00 11.61 -3.61
C GLN A 90 15.07 11.29 -2.10
N ALA A 91 15.61 12.20 -1.28
CA ALA A 91 15.65 12.04 0.17
C ALA A 91 14.23 11.96 0.76
N ALA A 92 13.30 12.80 0.31
CA ALA A 92 11.89 12.74 0.72
C ALA A 92 11.23 11.40 0.37
N ALA A 93 11.64 10.78 -0.76
CA ALA A 93 11.08 9.49 -1.20
C ALA A 93 11.76 8.26 -0.58
N LEU A 94 13.02 8.36 -0.13
CA LEU A 94 13.83 7.21 0.25
C LEU A 94 14.32 7.21 1.71
N ALA A 95 14.38 8.38 2.36
CA ALA A 95 14.96 8.52 3.70
C ALA A 95 13.95 8.92 4.77
N ASP A 96 12.89 9.65 4.41
CA ASP A 96 11.90 10.19 5.35
C ASP A 96 10.64 9.31 5.40
N GLU A 97 10.52 8.49 6.45
CA GLU A 97 9.35 7.63 6.67
C GLU A 97 8.05 8.40 6.98
N THR A 98 8.12 9.69 7.25
CA THR A 98 6.95 10.55 7.48
C THR A 98 6.48 11.24 6.20
N SER A 99 7.26 11.11 5.13
CA SER A 99 6.93 11.70 3.83
C SER A 99 5.74 10.99 3.16
N PRO A 100 4.83 11.74 2.54
CA PRO A 100 3.75 11.17 1.74
C PRO A 100 4.23 10.48 0.44
N CYS A 101 5.51 10.60 0.11
CA CYS A 101 6.14 10.02 -1.07
C CYS A 101 7.08 8.85 -0.73
N PHE A 102 7.08 8.33 0.50
CA PHE A 102 8.02 7.30 0.94
C PHE A 102 7.81 5.97 0.22
N LEU A 103 8.85 5.45 -0.44
CA LEU A 103 8.77 4.30 -1.34
C LEU A 103 9.38 2.97 -0.84
N PRO A 104 10.34 2.93 0.12
CA PRO A 104 11.05 1.68 0.47
C PRO A 104 10.13 0.53 0.88
N GLY A 105 8.93 0.81 1.41
CA GLY A 105 7.92 -0.21 1.70
C GLY A 105 7.49 -1.00 0.46
N ALA A 106 7.36 -0.35 -0.70
CA ALA A 106 7.04 -1.04 -1.95
C ALA A 106 8.15 -2.02 -2.36
N PHE A 107 9.41 -1.62 -2.23
CA PHE A 107 10.56 -2.49 -2.52
C PHE A 107 10.66 -3.67 -1.54
N GLN A 108 10.26 -3.48 -0.29
CA GLN A 108 10.15 -4.54 0.70
C GLN A 108 9.07 -5.56 0.30
N GLY A 109 7.90 -5.09 -0.16
CA GLY A 109 6.84 -5.93 -0.71
C GLY A 109 7.27 -6.70 -1.95
N ILE A 110 8.04 -6.08 -2.86
CA ILE A 110 8.61 -6.75 -4.05
C ILE A 110 9.53 -7.90 -3.64
N ALA A 111 10.42 -7.70 -2.67
CA ALA A 111 11.32 -8.75 -2.19
C ALA A 111 10.53 -9.93 -1.58
N ALA A 112 9.50 -9.66 -0.80
CA ALA A 112 8.60 -10.69 -0.29
C ALA A 112 7.84 -11.42 -1.42
N GLY A 113 7.45 -10.70 -2.49
CA GLY A 113 6.87 -11.29 -3.69
C GLY A 113 7.82 -12.28 -4.36
N PHE A 114 9.11 -11.95 -4.52
CA PHE A 114 10.09 -12.90 -5.05
C PHE A 114 10.23 -14.15 -4.18
N ALA A 115 10.20 -14.01 -2.86
CA ALA A 115 10.23 -15.16 -1.94
C ALA A 115 8.99 -16.07 -2.07
N ALA A 116 7.86 -15.52 -2.45
CA ALA A 116 6.62 -16.27 -2.66
C ALA A 116 6.55 -17.01 -4.00
N ASN A 117 7.45 -16.75 -4.96
CA ASN A 117 7.42 -17.33 -6.31
C ASN A 117 7.18 -18.85 -6.36
N PRO A 118 7.84 -19.71 -5.56
CA PRO A 118 7.61 -21.16 -5.64
C PRO A 118 6.17 -21.55 -5.28
N LYS A 119 5.56 -20.85 -4.31
CA LYS A 119 4.17 -21.08 -3.92
C LYS A 119 3.22 -20.57 -5.02
N ILE A 120 3.45 -19.40 -5.56
CA ILE A 120 2.61 -18.80 -6.60
C ILE A 120 2.70 -19.61 -7.92
N GLU A 121 3.87 -20.13 -8.28
CA GLU A 121 4.04 -21.01 -9.43
C GLU A 121 3.11 -22.24 -9.34
N GLU A 122 2.97 -22.84 -8.17
CA GLU A 122 2.02 -23.93 -7.94
C GLU A 122 0.57 -23.43 -8.12
N ARG A 123 0.23 -22.23 -7.61
CA ARG A 123 -1.13 -21.66 -7.73
C ARG A 123 -1.51 -21.40 -9.19
N PHE A 124 -0.57 -20.98 -10.03
CA PHE A 124 -0.79 -20.86 -11.48
C PHE A 124 -1.20 -22.17 -12.14
N ARG A 125 -0.70 -23.32 -11.64
CA ARG A 125 -1.03 -24.63 -12.19
C ARG A 125 -2.33 -25.19 -11.65
N THR A 126 -2.63 -24.93 -10.39
CA THR A 126 -3.76 -25.55 -9.68
C THR A 126 -5.01 -24.69 -9.63
N GLY A 127 -4.88 -23.39 -9.80
CA GLY A 127 -5.98 -22.42 -9.59
C GLY A 127 -6.34 -22.22 -8.12
N HIS A 128 -5.62 -22.82 -7.18
CA HIS A 128 -5.86 -22.60 -5.76
C HIS A 128 -5.39 -21.22 -5.32
N GLY A 129 -5.96 -20.71 -4.21
CA GLY A 129 -5.50 -19.48 -3.60
C GLY A 129 -4.30 -19.69 -2.68
N MET A 130 -3.79 -18.57 -2.16
CA MET A 130 -2.77 -18.48 -1.11
C MET A 130 -3.20 -17.41 -0.12
N GLY A 131 -3.40 -17.78 1.13
CA GLY A 131 -3.87 -16.85 2.16
C GLY A 131 -2.84 -15.77 2.48
N TRP A 132 -3.32 -14.60 2.88
CA TRP A 132 -2.48 -13.50 3.34
C TRP A 132 -1.45 -13.97 4.37
N HIS A 133 -1.88 -14.76 5.35
CA HIS A 133 -1.05 -15.31 6.42
C HIS A 133 0.04 -16.30 5.97
N GLU A 134 0.01 -16.78 4.72
CA GLU A 134 1.01 -17.69 4.16
C GLU A 134 2.24 -16.98 3.59
N HIS A 135 2.16 -15.65 3.48
CA HIS A 135 3.28 -14.81 3.03
C HIS A 135 4.33 -14.60 4.12
N GLU A 136 5.52 -14.22 3.68
CA GLU A 136 6.61 -13.82 4.58
C GLU A 136 6.23 -12.54 5.36
N PRO A 137 6.65 -12.41 6.64
CA PRO A 137 6.33 -11.23 7.47
C PRO A 137 6.74 -9.90 6.83
N GLU A 138 7.77 -9.89 6.01
CA GLU A 138 8.25 -8.71 5.27
C GLU A 138 7.18 -8.13 4.33
N LEU A 139 6.22 -8.96 3.83
CA LEU A 139 5.11 -8.47 3.02
C LEU A 139 4.22 -7.54 3.84
N PHE A 140 3.86 -7.93 5.06
CA PHE A 140 2.94 -7.16 5.91
C PHE A 140 3.56 -5.81 6.30
N VAL A 141 4.85 -5.83 6.67
CA VAL A 141 5.60 -4.62 6.99
C VAL A 141 5.73 -3.71 5.77
N GLY A 142 6.11 -4.28 4.63
CA GLY A 142 6.27 -3.53 3.38
C GLY A 142 4.97 -2.91 2.90
N THR A 143 3.87 -3.65 2.96
CA THR A 143 2.53 -3.19 2.59
C THR A 143 2.10 -2.02 3.46
N GLU A 144 2.25 -2.14 4.78
CA GLU A 144 1.90 -1.04 5.69
C GLU A 144 2.75 0.21 5.42
N ARG A 145 4.06 0.08 5.27
CA ARG A 145 4.96 1.21 4.99
C ARG A 145 4.63 1.90 3.67
N PHE A 146 4.23 1.13 2.66
CA PHE A 146 3.84 1.66 1.36
C PHE A 146 2.53 2.46 1.44
N PHE A 147 1.46 1.84 1.96
CA PHE A 147 0.15 2.50 2.04
C PHE A 147 0.12 3.64 3.06
N ARG A 148 0.87 3.54 4.15
CA ARG A 148 0.97 4.61 5.15
C ARG A 148 1.39 5.94 4.54
N ALA A 149 2.32 5.96 3.58
CA ALA A 149 2.71 7.19 2.87
C ALA A 149 1.50 7.84 2.17
N GLY A 150 0.68 7.05 1.49
CA GLY A 150 -0.57 7.51 0.88
C GLY A 150 -1.57 8.05 1.91
N TYR A 151 -1.72 7.38 3.05
CA TYR A 151 -2.60 7.85 4.13
C TYR A 151 -2.12 9.17 4.74
N VAL A 152 -0.83 9.30 5.02
CA VAL A 152 -0.24 10.56 5.52
C VAL A 152 -0.51 11.71 4.56
N GLY A 153 -0.36 11.47 3.26
CA GLY A 153 -0.54 12.51 2.24
C GLY A 153 -1.99 12.90 1.99
N ASN A 154 -2.94 11.97 2.12
CA ASN A 154 -4.27 12.16 1.54
C ASN A 154 -5.44 11.96 2.52
N LEU A 155 -5.31 11.11 3.54
CA LEU A 155 -6.44 10.67 4.36
C LEU A 155 -7.16 11.85 5.03
N LEU A 156 -6.41 12.72 5.69
CA LEU A 156 -6.95 13.85 6.46
C LEU A 156 -7.10 15.11 5.61
N SER A 157 -6.27 15.28 4.58
CA SER A 157 -6.23 16.49 3.75
C SER A 157 -7.19 16.45 2.55
N SER A 158 -7.57 15.26 2.09
CA SER A 158 -8.34 15.07 0.86
C SER A 158 -9.48 14.06 1.02
N TRP A 159 -9.20 12.82 1.47
CA TRP A 159 -10.18 11.74 1.40
C TRP A 159 -11.35 11.95 2.37
N ILE A 160 -11.09 12.16 3.66
CA ILE A 160 -12.15 12.46 4.63
C ILE A 160 -12.91 13.75 4.29
N PRO A 161 -12.24 14.88 3.94
CA PRO A 161 -12.94 16.09 3.53
C PRO A 161 -13.82 15.95 2.27
N SER A 162 -13.52 15.00 1.39
CA SER A 162 -14.33 14.75 0.19
C SER A 162 -15.67 14.04 0.46
N LEU A 163 -15.85 13.50 1.68
CA LEU A 163 -17.07 12.81 2.10
C LEU A 163 -18.07 13.79 2.69
N ASP A 164 -19.35 13.66 2.31
CA ASP A 164 -20.38 14.61 2.73
C ASP A 164 -20.64 14.59 4.25
N GLY A 165 -20.23 15.65 4.96
CA GLY A 165 -20.49 15.87 6.38
C GLY A 165 -19.76 14.93 7.35
N VAL A 166 -18.88 14.06 6.87
CA VAL A 166 -18.16 13.07 7.70
C VAL A 166 -17.18 13.77 8.62
N GLU A 167 -16.36 14.69 8.12
CA GLU A 167 -15.35 15.39 8.92
C GLU A 167 -15.98 16.11 10.14
N THR A 168 -17.13 16.77 9.95
CA THR A 168 -17.88 17.42 11.03
C THR A 168 -18.30 16.42 12.11
N LYS A 169 -18.83 15.25 11.71
CA LYS A 169 -19.19 14.19 12.67
C LYS A 169 -17.99 13.70 13.44
N LEU A 170 -16.84 13.49 12.78
CA LEU A 170 -15.61 13.06 13.42
C LEU A 170 -15.08 14.10 14.41
N LYS A 171 -15.16 15.38 14.11
CA LYS A 171 -14.75 16.49 15.02
C LYS A 171 -15.65 16.60 16.25
N THR A 172 -16.95 16.34 16.12
CA THR A 172 -17.91 16.44 17.23
C THR A 172 -17.96 15.19 18.11
N GLY A 173 -17.48 14.07 17.62
CA GLY A 173 -17.46 12.77 18.30
C GLY A 173 -18.36 11.76 17.59
N ALA A 174 -17.74 10.71 17.05
CA ALA A 174 -18.42 9.66 16.30
C ALA A 174 -17.78 8.29 16.57
N ARG A 175 -18.49 7.21 16.22
CA ARG A 175 -17.92 5.86 16.19
C ARG A 175 -17.49 5.54 14.76
N VAL A 176 -16.29 5.00 14.62
CA VAL A 176 -15.70 4.62 13.33
C VAL A 176 -15.25 3.16 13.38
N ALA A 177 -15.52 2.40 12.33
CA ALA A 177 -14.95 1.09 12.10
C ALA A 177 -13.99 1.14 10.90
N ASP A 178 -12.78 0.65 11.08
CA ASP A 178 -11.79 0.45 10.02
C ASP A 178 -11.59 -1.06 9.83
N VAL A 179 -12.10 -1.60 8.72
CA VAL A 179 -12.21 -3.04 8.48
C VAL A 179 -11.16 -3.46 7.46
N GLY A 180 -10.36 -4.48 7.78
CA GLY A 180 -9.14 -4.79 7.07
C GLY A 180 -8.03 -3.80 7.46
N CYS A 181 -7.96 -3.43 8.75
CA CYS A 181 -7.09 -2.35 9.23
C CYS A 181 -5.59 -2.70 9.22
N GLY A 182 -5.23 -3.96 8.98
CA GLY A 182 -3.84 -4.41 8.99
C GLY A 182 -3.10 -4.00 10.27
N PHE A 183 -1.97 -3.33 10.13
CA PHE A 183 -1.17 -2.82 11.25
C PHE A 183 -1.69 -1.49 11.83
N GLY A 184 -2.89 -1.05 11.43
CA GLY A 184 -3.61 0.06 12.03
C GLY A 184 -3.13 1.46 11.61
N ALA A 185 -2.38 1.62 10.51
CA ALA A 185 -1.82 2.90 10.10
C ALA A 185 -2.90 3.97 9.86
N SER A 186 -3.92 3.66 9.06
CA SER A 186 -5.08 4.52 8.79
C SER A 186 -5.86 4.83 10.06
N THR A 187 -6.15 3.79 10.85
CA THR A 187 -6.92 3.92 12.10
C THR A 187 -6.24 4.81 13.11
N ILE A 188 -4.91 4.67 13.28
CA ILE A 188 -4.10 5.47 14.21
C ILE A 188 -4.08 6.95 13.76
N LEU A 189 -3.87 7.22 12.48
CA LEU A 189 -3.89 8.58 11.93
C LEU A 189 -5.25 9.26 12.17
N MET A 190 -6.35 8.57 11.89
CA MET A 190 -7.69 9.09 12.15
C MET A 190 -7.92 9.35 13.65
N ALA A 191 -7.53 8.41 14.51
CA ALA A 191 -7.73 8.53 15.95
C ALA A 191 -6.93 9.69 16.58
N GLN A 192 -5.72 9.96 16.07
CA GLN A 192 -4.93 11.14 16.47
C GLN A 192 -5.57 12.44 16.04
N ALA A 193 -6.12 12.50 14.82
CA ALA A 193 -6.72 13.71 14.25
C ALA A 193 -8.09 14.04 14.86
N PHE A 194 -8.84 13.03 15.33
CA PHE A 194 -10.20 13.18 15.84
C PHE A 194 -10.33 12.63 17.27
N PRO A 195 -9.78 13.32 18.29
CA PRO A 195 -9.69 12.81 19.65
C PRO A 195 -11.05 12.64 20.35
N HIS A 196 -12.12 13.27 19.85
CA HIS A 196 -13.49 13.13 20.37
C HIS A 196 -14.22 11.89 19.82
N SER A 197 -13.69 11.28 18.75
CA SER A 197 -14.25 10.08 18.12
C SER A 197 -13.63 8.81 18.66
N ILE A 198 -14.32 7.68 18.54
CA ILE A 198 -13.87 6.35 18.97
C ILE A 198 -13.66 5.47 17.74
N PHE A 199 -12.50 4.89 17.64
CA PHE A 199 -12.10 4.08 16.50
C PHE A 199 -11.98 2.60 16.85
N HIS A 200 -12.51 1.74 15.98
CA HIS A 200 -12.38 0.29 16.06
C HIS A 200 -11.73 -0.23 14.81
N GLY A 201 -10.54 -0.82 14.94
CA GLY A 201 -9.86 -1.51 13.84
C GLY A 201 -10.17 -3.01 13.90
N PHE A 202 -10.55 -3.58 12.78
CA PHE A 202 -10.85 -5.00 12.63
C PHE A 202 -10.00 -5.61 11.52
N ASP A 203 -9.40 -6.76 11.79
CA ASP A 203 -8.70 -7.57 10.81
C ASP A 203 -8.81 -9.04 11.21
N TYR A 204 -8.86 -9.95 10.25
CA TYR A 204 -8.90 -11.38 10.56
C TYR A 204 -7.53 -11.95 10.94
N HIS A 205 -6.44 -11.24 10.55
CA HIS A 205 -5.07 -11.68 10.79
C HIS A 205 -4.59 -11.26 12.19
N GLU A 206 -4.51 -12.21 13.11
CA GLU A 206 -4.18 -11.96 14.51
C GLU A 206 -2.84 -11.23 14.69
N ALA A 207 -1.80 -11.62 13.94
CA ALA A 207 -0.50 -10.95 14.03
C ALA A 207 -0.56 -9.48 13.62
N SER A 208 -1.40 -9.11 12.64
CA SER A 208 -1.64 -7.72 12.27
C SER A 208 -2.29 -6.94 13.40
N ILE A 209 -3.29 -7.53 14.08
CA ILE A 209 -3.97 -6.89 15.22
C ILE A 209 -3.01 -6.70 16.40
N LEU A 210 -2.12 -7.65 16.67
CA LEU A 210 -1.10 -7.50 17.71
C LEU A 210 -0.16 -6.34 17.40
N ALA A 211 0.34 -6.27 16.17
CA ALA A 211 1.19 -5.17 15.71
C ALA A 211 0.46 -3.81 15.75
N ALA A 212 -0.83 -3.76 15.39
CA ALA A 212 -1.65 -2.55 15.45
C ALA A 212 -1.80 -2.03 16.90
N LYS A 213 -2.03 -2.92 17.85
CA LYS A 213 -2.10 -2.58 19.28
C LYS A 213 -0.80 -1.98 19.80
N GLU A 214 0.34 -2.61 19.51
CA GLU A 214 1.66 -2.10 19.90
C GLU A 214 1.94 -0.71 19.29
N ARG A 215 1.58 -0.50 18.04
CA ARG A 215 1.75 0.79 17.35
C ARG A 215 0.88 1.88 17.93
N ALA A 216 -0.38 1.58 18.26
CA ALA A 216 -1.28 2.53 18.92
C ALA A 216 -0.79 2.91 20.32
N GLU A 217 -0.27 1.96 21.08
CA GLU A 217 0.35 2.21 22.38
C GLU A 217 1.59 3.12 22.25
N LYS A 218 2.51 2.80 21.33
CA LYS A 218 3.70 3.63 21.02
C LYS A 218 3.32 5.05 20.56
N ALA A 219 2.21 5.19 19.83
CA ALA A 219 1.68 6.47 19.39
C ALA A 219 0.91 7.24 20.48
N GLY A 220 0.70 6.64 21.66
CA GLY A 220 -0.02 7.25 22.78
C GLY A 220 -1.52 7.45 22.55
N VAL A 221 -2.12 6.75 21.56
CA VAL A 221 -3.53 6.90 21.17
C VAL A 221 -4.42 6.07 22.08
N LYS A 222 -5.46 6.69 22.68
CA LYS A 222 -6.32 6.04 23.68
C LYS A 222 -7.76 5.82 23.20
N ASN A 223 -8.20 6.53 22.19
CA ASN A 223 -9.55 6.47 21.62
C ASN A 223 -9.67 5.40 20.50
N ILE A 224 -8.87 4.34 20.60
CA ILE A 224 -8.77 3.28 19.59
C ILE A 224 -8.82 1.90 20.23
N ARG A 225 -9.42 0.94 19.53
CA ARG A 225 -9.42 -0.48 19.90
C ARG A 225 -9.20 -1.33 18.66
N PHE A 226 -8.39 -2.36 18.78
CA PHE A 226 -8.15 -3.34 17.73
C PHE A 226 -8.63 -4.73 18.15
N GLN A 227 -9.33 -5.42 17.25
CA GLN A 227 -9.91 -6.73 17.51
C GLN A 227 -9.79 -7.62 16.28
N VAL A 228 -9.47 -8.91 16.51
CA VAL A 228 -9.55 -9.93 15.47
C VAL A 228 -11.01 -10.18 15.13
N ALA A 229 -11.38 -9.93 13.88
CA ALA A 229 -12.73 -10.20 13.37
C ALA A 229 -12.73 -10.31 11.84
N SER A 230 -13.69 -11.06 11.31
CA SER A 230 -13.95 -11.14 9.88
C SER A 230 -14.65 -9.87 9.37
N SER A 231 -14.40 -9.50 8.12
CA SER A 231 -15.09 -8.40 7.44
C SER A 231 -16.61 -8.62 7.32
N THR A 232 -17.06 -9.87 7.37
CA THR A 232 -18.48 -10.26 7.28
C THR A 232 -19.17 -10.40 8.64
N ASP A 233 -18.43 -10.34 9.76
CA ASP A 233 -18.99 -10.56 11.11
C ASP A 233 -18.18 -9.85 12.21
N TYR A 234 -17.85 -8.57 12.01
CA TYR A 234 -17.25 -7.76 13.07
C TYR A 234 -18.33 -7.17 13.99
N PRO A 235 -18.03 -7.03 15.30
CA PRO A 235 -19.00 -6.60 16.31
C PRO A 235 -19.24 -5.08 16.28
N GLY A 236 -20.31 -4.69 16.96
CA GLY A 236 -20.68 -3.31 17.17
C GLY A 236 -21.74 -2.80 16.18
N GLY A 237 -21.92 -1.49 16.15
CA GLY A 237 -22.91 -0.82 15.35
C GLY A 237 -22.92 0.67 15.64
N ASP A 238 -23.86 1.38 15.02
CA ASP A 238 -23.99 2.83 15.08
C ASP A 238 -22.72 3.56 14.63
N TYR A 239 -22.01 2.99 13.65
CA TYR A 239 -20.85 3.63 13.07
C TYR A 239 -21.26 4.78 12.15
N ALA A 240 -20.79 5.98 12.43
CA ALA A 240 -20.98 7.12 11.54
C ALA A 240 -20.13 7.02 10.27
N LEU A 241 -19.03 6.29 10.36
CA LEU A 241 -18.12 6.00 9.27
C LEU A 241 -17.62 4.55 9.39
N VAL A 242 -17.69 3.80 8.29
CA VAL A 242 -16.95 2.55 8.12
C VAL A 242 -15.97 2.75 6.98
N THR A 243 -14.76 2.25 7.13
CA THR A 243 -13.69 2.37 6.13
C THR A 243 -13.15 1.01 5.71
N HIS A 244 -12.81 0.90 4.43
CA HIS A 244 -11.98 -0.16 3.86
C HIS A 244 -10.87 0.51 3.07
N PHE A 245 -9.63 0.15 3.35
CA PHE A 245 -8.46 0.68 2.66
C PHE A 245 -7.72 -0.44 1.95
N ASP A 246 -7.76 -0.41 0.63
CA ASP A 246 -7.00 -1.31 -0.27
C ASP A 246 -7.18 -2.80 0.08
N CYS A 247 -8.40 -3.22 0.45
CA CYS A 247 -8.65 -4.59 0.92
C CYS A 247 -9.97 -5.22 0.44
N LEU A 248 -10.95 -4.45 -0.04
CA LEU A 248 -12.24 -5.01 -0.49
C LEU A 248 -12.06 -5.93 -1.71
N HIS A 249 -11.11 -5.59 -2.59
CA HIS A 249 -10.83 -6.32 -3.83
C HIS A 249 -10.17 -7.69 -3.63
N ASP A 250 -9.61 -7.96 -2.45
CA ASP A 250 -8.94 -9.23 -2.12
C ASP A 250 -9.72 -10.11 -1.13
N MET A 251 -10.88 -9.64 -0.69
CA MET A 251 -11.74 -10.40 0.23
C MET A 251 -12.37 -11.62 -0.43
N GLY A 252 -12.62 -12.65 0.39
CA GLY A 252 -13.36 -13.84 -0.04
C GLY A 252 -14.84 -13.57 -0.30
N ASP A 253 -15.47 -12.74 0.51
CA ASP A 253 -16.88 -12.35 0.36
C ASP A 253 -17.04 -10.82 0.45
N PRO A 254 -16.69 -10.09 -0.61
CA PRO A 254 -16.81 -8.63 -0.61
C PRO A 254 -18.26 -8.15 -0.53
N VAL A 255 -19.23 -8.93 -1.05
CA VAL A 255 -20.66 -8.62 -0.93
C VAL A 255 -21.15 -8.83 0.50
N GLY A 256 -20.73 -9.90 1.17
CA GLY A 256 -20.99 -10.12 2.60
C GLY A 256 -20.40 -9.03 3.48
N ALA A 257 -19.16 -8.60 3.17
CA ALA A 257 -18.54 -7.45 3.84
C ALA A 257 -19.39 -6.17 3.66
N ALA A 258 -19.85 -5.87 2.44
CA ALA A 258 -20.73 -4.75 2.18
C ALA A 258 -22.07 -4.84 2.96
N LYS A 259 -22.67 -6.03 3.05
CA LYS A 259 -23.87 -6.26 3.88
C LYS A 259 -23.61 -6.03 5.37
N GLN A 260 -22.46 -6.45 5.88
CA GLN A 260 -22.08 -6.21 7.27
C GLN A 260 -21.86 -4.72 7.54
N VAL A 261 -21.22 -3.99 6.63
CA VAL A 261 -21.11 -2.53 6.71
C VAL A 261 -22.50 -1.91 6.81
N ARG A 262 -23.42 -2.26 5.91
CA ARG A 262 -24.79 -1.73 5.93
C ARG A 262 -25.51 -2.00 7.24
N LYS A 263 -25.33 -3.19 7.82
CA LYS A 263 -25.93 -3.59 9.09
C LYS A 263 -25.40 -2.79 10.29
N THR A 264 -24.13 -2.38 10.23
CA THR A 264 -23.45 -1.73 11.37
C THR A 264 -23.38 -0.22 11.27
N LEU A 265 -23.72 0.38 10.12
CA LEU A 265 -23.81 1.83 9.94
C LEU A 265 -24.97 2.42 10.75
N ALA A 266 -24.70 3.57 11.37
CA ALA A 266 -25.74 4.44 11.93
C ALA A 266 -26.67 4.98 10.83
N PRO A 267 -27.89 5.41 11.17
CA PRO A 267 -28.72 6.19 10.24
C PRO A 267 -27.95 7.42 9.70
N GLY A 268 -27.87 7.54 8.38
CA GLY A 268 -27.05 8.57 7.72
C GLY A 268 -25.53 8.38 7.85
N GLY A 269 -25.09 7.18 8.21
CA GLY A 269 -23.67 6.79 8.20
C GLY A 269 -23.13 6.68 6.78
N THR A 270 -21.81 6.70 6.67
CA THR A 270 -21.08 6.68 5.41
C THR A 270 -20.13 5.48 5.38
N TRP A 271 -20.04 4.80 4.27
CA TRP A 271 -18.98 3.85 3.96
C TRP A 271 -17.97 4.48 3.00
N MET A 272 -16.72 4.61 3.42
CA MET A 272 -15.60 5.03 2.58
C MET A 272 -14.83 3.80 2.13
N ILE A 273 -14.66 3.67 0.82
CA ILE A 273 -13.91 2.60 0.18
C ILE A 273 -12.76 3.24 -0.58
N VAL A 274 -11.54 2.93 -0.18
CA VAL A 274 -10.31 3.33 -0.86
C VAL A 274 -9.74 2.08 -1.51
N GLU A 275 -9.56 2.11 -2.82
CA GLU A 275 -9.10 0.97 -3.61
C GLU A 275 -8.00 1.40 -4.59
N PRO A 276 -7.17 0.48 -5.09
CA PRO A 276 -6.21 0.80 -6.14
C PRO A 276 -6.90 1.45 -7.34
N PHE A 277 -6.29 2.51 -7.86
CA PHE A 277 -6.83 3.17 -9.04
C PHE A 277 -6.77 2.24 -10.25
N ALA A 278 -7.91 2.01 -10.87
CA ALA A 278 -8.05 1.27 -12.11
C ALA A 278 -9.19 1.82 -12.96
N GLY A 279 -8.98 1.82 -14.27
CA GLY A 279 -10.06 1.93 -15.24
C GLY A 279 -10.79 0.60 -15.38
N ASP A 280 -11.97 0.63 -16.00
CA ASP A 280 -12.85 -0.55 -16.09
C ASP A 280 -12.41 -1.54 -17.18
N ARG A 281 -11.50 -1.16 -18.07
CA ARG A 281 -11.01 -1.98 -19.17
C ARG A 281 -9.51 -2.16 -19.10
N VAL A 282 -9.00 -3.25 -19.67
CA VAL A 282 -7.57 -3.57 -19.67
C VAL A 282 -6.74 -2.44 -20.29
N GLU A 283 -7.19 -1.90 -21.42
CA GLU A 283 -6.48 -0.82 -22.14
C GLU A 283 -6.34 0.46 -21.33
N ASP A 284 -7.25 0.75 -20.40
CA ASP A 284 -7.20 1.91 -19.51
C ASP A 284 -6.06 1.78 -18.47
N ASN A 285 -5.60 0.55 -18.23
CA ASN A 285 -4.61 0.18 -17.21
C ASN A 285 -3.25 -0.21 -17.79
N LEU A 286 -3.05 -0.08 -19.11
CA LEU A 286 -1.75 -0.33 -19.76
C LEU A 286 -0.79 0.85 -19.58
N ASN A 287 -0.44 1.11 -18.33
CA ASN A 287 0.41 2.22 -17.88
C ASN A 287 1.32 1.78 -16.71
N PRO A 288 2.30 2.59 -16.28
CA PRO A 288 3.22 2.20 -15.21
C PRO A 288 2.55 1.80 -13.90
N VAL A 289 1.47 2.49 -13.48
CA VAL A 289 0.73 2.20 -12.24
C VAL A 289 -0.02 0.87 -12.38
N GLY A 290 -0.71 0.67 -13.50
CA GLY A 290 -1.39 -0.60 -13.80
C GLY A 290 -0.41 -1.77 -13.85
N ARG A 291 0.81 -1.58 -14.40
CA ARG A 291 1.87 -2.61 -14.39
C ARG A 291 2.22 -3.04 -12.96
N VAL A 292 2.36 -2.10 -12.02
CA VAL A 292 2.63 -2.41 -10.60
C VAL A 292 1.47 -3.17 -9.99
N PHE A 293 0.25 -2.66 -10.15
CA PHE A 293 -0.92 -3.27 -9.52
C PHE A 293 -1.32 -4.62 -10.12
N TYR A 294 -1.16 -4.85 -11.44
CA TYR A 294 -1.35 -6.20 -12.00
C TYR A 294 -0.37 -7.21 -11.42
N ALA A 295 0.91 -6.81 -11.24
CA ALA A 295 1.89 -7.70 -10.64
C ALA A 295 1.58 -8.00 -9.16
N ALA A 296 1.30 -6.97 -8.36
CA ALA A 296 0.91 -7.12 -6.97
C ALA A 296 -0.37 -7.94 -6.81
N SER A 297 -1.38 -7.69 -7.66
CA SER A 297 -2.64 -8.44 -7.68
C SER A 297 -2.42 -9.91 -7.95
N THR A 298 -1.56 -10.25 -8.92
CA THR A 298 -1.23 -11.65 -9.25
C THR A 298 -0.53 -12.36 -8.10
N MET A 299 0.35 -11.67 -7.38
CA MET A 299 1.15 -12.26 -6.31
C MET A 299 0.42 -12.32 -4.96
N VAL A 300 -0.53 -11.41 -4.72
CA VAL A 300 -1.14 -11.19 -3.39
C VAL A 300 -2.67 -11.21 -3.46
N CYS A 301 -3.30 -10.26 -4.14
CA CYS A 301 -4.74 -10.00 -4.01
C CYS A 301 -5.61 -11.14 -4.57
N VAL A 302 -5.31 -11.60 -5.79
CA VAL A 302 -6.03 -12.71 -6.43
C VAL A 302 -5.85 -14.01 -5.63
N PRO A 303 -4.62 -14.41 -5.25
CA PRO A 303 -4.43 -15.58 -4.38
C PRO A 303 -5.15 -15.48 -3.04
N ALA A 304 -5.18 -14.31 -2.39
CA ALA A 304 -5.85 -14.11 -1.11
C ALA A 304 -7.36 -14.32 -1.22
N SER A 305 -8.00 -13.75 -2.23
CA SER A 305 -9.42 -13.93 -2.49
C SER A 305 -9.77 -15.39 -2.82
N LEU A 306 -9.00 -16.02 -3.73
CA LEU A 306 -9.21 -17.43 -4.10
C LEU A 306 -9.05 -18.39 -2.92
N HIS A 307 -8.10 -18.12 -2.00
CA HIS A 307 -7.93 -18.91 -0.77
C HIS A 307 -9.20 -18.93 0.09
N GLN A 308 -9.93 -17.85 0.09
CA GLN A 308 -11.20 -17.68 0.79
C GLN A 308 -12.42 -18.02 -0.09
N HIS A 309 -12.22 -18.69 -1.23
CA HIS A 309 -13.26 -19.01 -2.21
C HIS A 309 -13.98 -17.78 -2.79
N GLY A 310 -13.29 -16.66 -2.85
CA GLY A 310 -13.81 -15.37 -3.30
C GLY A 310 -13.78 -15.19 -4.83
N PRO A 311 -14.37 -14.07 -5.29
CA PRO A 311 -14.51 -13.76 -6.71
C PRO A 311 -13.22 -13.26 -7.38
N ALA A 312 -12.13 -13.10 -6.63
CA ALA A 312 -10.84 -12.60 -7.10
C ALA A 312 -10.96 -11.32 -7.93
N LEU A 313 -11.54 -10.27 -7.35
CA LEU A 313 -11.71 -8.99 -8.03
C LEU A 313 -10.36 -8.43 -8.50
N GLY A 314 -9.35 -8.54 -7.62
CA GLY A 314 -7.98 -8.09 -7.88
C GLY A 314 -7.81 -6.56 -7.81
N ALA A 315 -6.57 -6.12 -7.67
CA ALA A 315 -6.24 -4.70 -7.54
C ALA A 315 -6.58 -3.84 -8.77
N GLN A 316 -6.98 -4.46 -9.88
CA GLN A 316 -7.41 -3.77 -11.10
C GLN A 316 -8.90 -4.04 -11.38
N ALA A 317 -9.72 -4.13 -10.32
CA ALA A 317 -11.16 -4.38 -10.42
C ALA A 317 -11.92 -3.31 -11.24
N GLY A 318 -11.51 -2.05 -11.14
CA GLY A 318 -12.22 -0.93 -11.73
C GLY A 318 -13.43 -0.46 -10.92
N GLU A 319 -13.89 0.75 -11.19
CA GLU A 319 -14.99 1.35 -10.43
C GLU A 319 -16.33 0.64 -10.69
N ALA A 320 -16.60 0.22 -11.92
CA ALA A 320 -17.85 -0.42 -12.27
C ALA A 320 -18.09 -1.70 -11.43
N ARG A 321 -17.05 -2.54 -11.33
CA ARG A 321 -17.13 -3.79 -10.58
C ARG A 321 -17.23 -3.57 -9.06
N LEU A 322 -16.51 -2.59 -8.54
CA LEU A 322 -16.64 -2.19 -7.14
C LEU A 322 -18.05 -1.68 -6.82
N ARG A 323 -18.65 -0.88 -7.72
CA ARG A 323 -20.04 -0.42 -7.58
C ARG A 323 -21.05 -1.57 -7.57
N GLU A 324 -20.86 -2.58 -8.41
CA GLU A 324 -21.70 -3.78 -8.40
C GLU A 324 -21.68 -4.49 -7.04
N VAL A 325 -20.50 -4.69 -6.46
CA VAL A 325 -20.33 -5.28 -5.12
C VAL A 325 -21.04 -4.44 -4.05
N ILE A 326 -20.83 -3.14 -4.06
CA ILE A 326 -21.41 -2.19 -3.10
C ILE A 326 -22.97 -2.20 -3.21
N GLN A 327 -23.49 -2.19 -4.43
CA GLN A 327 -24.95 -2.23 -4.68
C GLN A 327 -25.55 -3.58 -4.27
N GLN A 328 -24.89 -4.71 -4.52
CA GLN A 328 -25.32 -6.03 -4.04
C GLN A 328 -25.29 -6.13 -2.50
N GLY A 329 -24.45 -5.34 -1.84
CA GLY A 329 -24.45 -5.12 -0.40
C GLY A 329 -25.64 -4.30 0.11
N GLY A 330 -26.44 -3.70 -0.79
CA GLY A 330 -27.67 -2.98 -0.49
C GLY A 330 -27.50 -1.46 -0.35
N PHE A 331 -26.41 -0.89 -0.88
CA PHE A 331 -26.21 0.56 -0.94
C PHE A 331 -26.83 1.13 -2.23
N SER A 332 -27.64 2.17 -2.09
CA SER A 332 -28.34 2.79 -3.23
C SER A 332 -27.62 4.01 -3.78
N LYS A 333 -26.79 4.67 -2.98
CA LYS A 333 -26.07 5.88 -3.36
C LYS A 333 -24.56 5.59 -3.32
N VAL A 334 -23.94 5.57 -4.49
CA VAL A 334 -22.49 5.36 -4.62
C VAL A 334 -21.93 6.44 -5.54
N ARG A 335 -20.93 7.15 -5.07
CA ARG A 335 -20.21 8.13 -5.89
C ARG A 335 -18.71 8.01 -5.72
N ARG A 336 -17.95 8.43 -6.72
CA ARG A 336 -16.54 8.73 -6.56
C ARG A 336 -16.43 10.04 -5.79
N ALA A 337 -15.86 9.98 -4.60
CA ALA A 337 -15.64 11.16 -3.76
C ALA A 337 -14.40 11.93 -4.20
N THR A 338 -13.29 11.22 -4.42
CA THR A 338 -12.03 11.76 -4.95
C THR A 338 -11.16 10.64 -5.52
N GLN A 339 -9.99 10.97 -6.02
CA GLN A 339 -8.98 10.02 -6.50
C GLN A 339 -7.58 10.60 -6.40
N THR A 340 -6.59 9.71 -6.42
CA THR A 340 -5.18 10.03 -6.63
C THR A 340 -4.68 9.23 -7.85
N PRO A 341 -3.44 9.40 -8.30
CA PRO A 341 -2.87 8.50 -9.31
C PRO A 341 -2.83 7.03 -8.91
N PHE A 342 -2.88 6.73 -7.60
CA PHE A 342 -2.77 5.39 -7.05
C PHE A 342 -4.07 4.86 -6.44
N ASN A 343 -5.01 5.72 -6.05
CA ASN A 343 -6.21 5.31 -5.35
C ASN A 343 -7.48 5.92 -5.94
N LEU A 344 -8.53 5.12 -5.90
CA LEU A 344 -9.91 5.48 -6.12
C LEU A 344 -10.62 5.53 -4.77
N VAL A 345 -11.33 6.62 -4.48
CA VAL A 345 -12.08 6.79 -3.23
C VAL A 345 -13.58 6.87 -3.53
N LEU A 346 -14.31 5.86 -3.08
CA LEU A 346 -15.76 5.80 -3.21
C LEU A 346 -16.46 6.12 -1.89
N GLU A 347 -17.54 6.84 -1.98
CA GLU A 347 -18.49 7.05 -0.89
C GLU A 347 -19.78 6.27 -1.19
N ALA A 348 -20.20 5.44 -0.24
CA ALA A 348 -21.44 4.70 -0.32
C ALA A 348 -22.37 5.03 0.85
N ARG A 349 -23.68 5.16 0.57
CA ARG A 349 -24.74 5.41 1.56
C ARG A 349 -25.97 4.57 1.24
N VAL A 350 -26.71 4.24 2.28
CA VAL A 350 -28.00 3.51 2.18
C VAL A 350 -29.08 4.36 1.56
#